data_2b1eb8b32f78d16207f3d2b0ade7f8c5
#
_entry.id   2b1eb8b32f78d16207f3d2b0ade7f8c5
#
_cell.length_a   1.000
_cell.length_b   1.000
_cell.length_c   1.000
_cell.angle_alpha   90.00
_cell.angle_beta   90.00
_cell.angle_gamma   90.00
#
_symmetry.space_group_name_H-M   'P 1'
#
loop_
_entity.id
_entity.type
_entity.pdbx_description
1 polymer ?
#
loop_
_entity_poly.entity_id
_entity_poly.type
_entity_poly.pdbx_seq_one_letter_code
_entity_poly.pdbx_strand_id
1 'polypeptide(L)'
;ASPVLQPSPGVYNDTILDGLDYLMLQLQRRGMVAVLYLNNSWEWSGGYGFYLENAGGGKAQQPNEVGYSAYVKYASQFATNQKAQQLFFNHVNFILKRTNRYTGKPYTDDPAIMSWQICNEPRAFDKAALPQFEAWLAKAASIMKSIDKRHLVSIGSEGAFGCEVDYDSWQRICSDPNVDYCNIH
;
A
#
# COMPACT_ATOMS: atom_id res chain seq x y z
N ALA A 1 -5.62 -7.47 -13.02
CA ALA A 1 -6.50 -8.49 -12.46
C ALA A 1 -7.96 -8.09 -12.64
N SER A 2 -8.87 -9.05 -12.78
CA SER A 2 -10.32 -8.82 -12.82
C SER A 2 -10.98 -9.92 -11.99
N PRO A 3 -11.96 -9.60 -11.13
CA PRO A 3 -12.47 -8.24 -10.83
C PRO A 3 -11.46 -7.39 -10.03
N VAL A 4 -11.60 -6.06 -10.11
CA VAL A 4 -10.75 -5.11 -9.39
C VAL A 4 -11.46 -4.56 -8.15
N LEU A 5 -10.69 -4.29 -7.08
CA LEU A 5 -11.22 -3.72 -5.85
C LEU A 5 -11.69 -2.27 -6.04
N GLN A 6 -10.92 -1.48 -6.77
CA GLN A 6 -11.18 -0.05 -7.00
C GLN A 6 -11.19 0.22 -8.51
N PRO A 7 -12.35 0.16 -9.18
CA PRO A 7 -12.47 0.44 -10.62
C PRO A 7 -12.07 1.86 -11.02
N SER A 8 -12.31 2.83 -10.15
CA SER A 8 -11.84 4.20 -10.26
C SER A 8 -11.63 4.78 -8.86
N PRO A 9 -10.85 5.86 -8.69
CA PRO A 9 -10.57 6.42 -7.36
C PRO A 9 -11.84 6.72 -6.57
N GLY A 10 -11.91 6.14 -5.36
CA GLY A 10 -13.06 6.30 -4.46
C GLY A 10 -14.29 5.44 -4.79
N VAL A 11 -14.27 4.69 -5.89
CA VAL A 11 -15.34 3.74 -6.24
C VAL A 11 -14.85 2.33 -5.97
N TYR A 12 -15.59 1.59 -5.13
CA TYR A 12 -15.18 0.26 -4.68
C TYR A 12 -16.14 -0.83 -5.13
N ASN A 13 -15.60 -2.01 -5.37
CA ASN A 13 -16.36 -3.20 -5.67
C ASN A 13 -16.85 -3.85 -4.36
N ASP A 14 -18.15 -3.69 -4.08
CA ASP A 14 -18.76 -4.20 -2.85
C ASP A 14 -18.65 -5.72 -2.71
N THR A 15 -18.64 -6.47 -3.80
CA THR A 15 -18.47 -7.93 -3.74
C THR A 15 -17.10 -8.33 -3.22
N ILE A 16 -16.03 -7.61 -3.65
CA ILE A 16 -14.68 -7.85 -3.14
C ILE A 16 -14.55 -7.44 -1.69
N LEU A 17 -15.13 -6.29 -1.32
CA LEU A 17 -15.15 -5.82 0.07
C LEU A 17 -15.95 -6.77 0.98
N ASP A 18 -17.05 -7.31 0.49
CA ASP A 18 -17.83 -8.33 1.21
C ASP A 18 -16.99 -9.60 1.43
N GLY A 19 -16.27 -10.04 0.41
CA GLY A 19 -15.34 -11.17 0.51
C GLY A 19 -14.23 -10.93 1.53
N LEU A 20 -13.69 -9.71 1.59
CA LEU A 20 -12.69 -9.32 2.60
C LEU A 20 -13.29 -9.35 4.02
N ASP A 21 -14.48 -8.78 4.22
CA ASP A 21 -15.17 -8.81 5.51
C ASP A 21 -15.43 -10.25 5.97
N TYR A 22 -15.86 -11.11 5.05
CA TYR A 22 -16.07 -12.53 5.34
C TYR A 22 -14.79 -13.26 5.67
N LEU A 23 -13.69 -12.99 4.94
CA LEU A 23 -12.37 -13.54 5.25
C LEU A 23 -11.94 -13.16 6.67
N MET A 24 -12.05 -11.90 7.04
CA MET A 24 -11.69 -11.42 8.38
C MET A 24 -12.50 -12.12 9.47
N LEU A 25 -13.81 -12.29 9.28
CA LEU A 25 -14.65 -13.09 10.18
C LEU A 25 -14.15 -14.54 10.31
N GLN A 26 -13.75 -15.19 9.19
CA GLN A 26 -13.29 -16.57 9.21
C GLN A 26 -11.93 -16.72 9.86
N LEU A 27 -11.05 -15.74 9.74
CA LEU A 27 -9.76 -15.71 10.44
C LEU A 27 -9.97 -15.58 11.96
N GLN A 28 -10.83 -14.66 12.41
CA GLN A 28 -11.20 -14.53 13.83
C GLN A 28 -11.67 -15.85 14.41
N ARG A 29 -12.60 -16.53 13.74
CA ARG A 29 -13.17 -17.81 14.19
C ARG A 29 -12.13 -18.92 14.34
N ARG A 30 -11.00 -18.82 13.68
CA ARG A 30 -9.91 -19.80 13.67
C ARG A 30 -8.68 -19.38 14.49
N GLY A 31 -8.75 -18.23 15.15
CA GLY A 31 -7.61 -17.68 15.87
C GLY A 31 -6.42 -17.33 14.96
N MET A 32 -6.69 -17.01 13.70
CA MET A 32 -5.69 -16.61 12.70
C MET A 32 -5.69 -15.10 12.54
N VAL A 33 -4.55 -14.57 12.12
CA VAL A 33 -4.39 -13.13 11.84
C VAL A 33 -3.88 -12.91 10.42
N ALA A 34 -4.14 -11.71 9.89
CA ALA A 34 -3.72 -11.27 8.58
C ALA A 34 -2.83 -10.04 8.66
N VAL A 35 -1.89 -9.94 7.72
CA VAL A 35 -1.22 -8.69 7.33
C VAL A 35 -1.90 -8.20 6.05
N LEU A 36 -2.45 -7.00 6.08
CA LEU A 36 -3.17 -6.42 4.95
C LEU A 36 -2.33 -5.34 4.28
N TYR A 37 -1.83 -5.60 3.07
CA TYR A 37 -1.15 -4.57 2.29
C TYR A 37 -2.15 -3.71 1.50
N LEU A 38 -1.86 -2.41 1.39
CA LEU A 38 -2.78 -1.41 0.86
C LEU A 38 -2.41 -0.91 -0.54
N ASN A 39 -1.23 -1.21 -1.01
CA ASN A 39 -0.74 -0.83 -2.33
C ASN A 39 0.24 -1.89 -2.86
N ASN A 40 0.67 -1.71 -4.11
CA ASN A 40 1.73 -2.50 -4.73
C ASN A 40 2.59 -1.59 -5.60
N SER A 41 3.89 -1.78 -5.66
CA SER A 41 4.69 -1.09 -6.68
C SER A 41 4.53 -1.70 -8.07
N TRP A 42 4.01 -2.92 -8.14
CA TRP A 42 3.85 -3.69 -9.36
C TRP A 42 2.44 -3.59 -9.94
N GLU A 43 2.32 -3.80 -11.25
CA GLU A 43 1.09 -3.58 -12.02
C GLU A 43 0.01 -4.63 -11.81
N TRP A 44 0.37 -5.86 -11.40
CA TRP A 44 -0.59 -6.98 -11.35
C TRP A 44 -1.74 -6.81 -10.34
N SER A 45 -1.62 -5.88 -9.41
CA SER A 45 -2.71 -5.54 -8.50
C SER A 45 -3.08 -4.04 -8.52
N GLY A 46 -2.89 -3.38 -9.67
CA GLY A 46 -3.18 -1.96 -9.88
C GLY A 46 -2.00 -1.05 -9.54
N GLY A 47 -1.53 -1.10 -8.31
CA GLY A 47 -0.28 -0.50 -7.88
C GLY A 47 -0.11 1.00 -8.17
N TYR A 48 1.13 1.41 -8.31
CA TYR A 48 1.47 2.81 -8.62
C TYR A 48 0.85 3.28 -9.93
N GLY A 49 0.74 2.38 -10.92
CA GLY A 49 0.19 2.69 -12.23
C GLY A 49 -1.25 3.18 -12.16
N PHE A 50 -2.09 2.57 -11.33
CA PHE A 50 -3.47 2.99 -11.13
C PHE A 50 -3.56 4.43 -10.62
N TYR A 51 -2.76 4.78 -9.60
CA TYR A 51 -2.78 6.12 -9.03
C TYR A 51 -2.17 7.17 -9.98
N LEU A 52 -1.09 6.82 -10.69
CA LEU A 52 -0.47 7.70 -11.68
C LEU A 52 -1.41 8.03 -12.82
N GLU A 53 -2.06 7.02 -13.42
CA GLU A 53 -3.03 7.22 -14.49
C GLU A 53 -4.16 8.18 -14.07
N ASN A 54 -4.75 7.93 -12.91
CA ASN A 54 -5.83 8.74 -12.38
C ASN A 54 -5.39 10.12 -11.85
N ALA A 55 -4.09 10.33 -11.68
CA ALA A 55 -3.50 11.62 -11.37
C ALA A 55 -3.11 12.46 -12.60
N GLY A 56 -3.31 11.89 -13.80
CA GLY A 56 -2.94 12.56 -15.07
C GLY A 56 -1.52 12.24 -15.54
N GLY A 57 -0.88 11.18 -14.98
CA GLY A 57 0.46 10.71 -15.35
C GLY A 57 0.50 9.84 -16.64
N GLY A 58 -0.58 9.82 -17.42
CA GLY A 58 -0.71 8.97 -18.60
C GLY A 58 -1.23 7.58 -18.27
N LYS A 59 -1.50 6.78 -19.30
CA LYS A 59 -2.02 5.41 -19.16
C LYS A 59 -1.07 4.53 -18.33
N ALA A 60 -1.63 3.74 -17.42
CA ALA A 60 -0.88 2.77 -16.64
C ALA A 60 -0.12 1.80 -17.55
N GLN A 61 1.16 1.64 -17.30
CA GLN A 61 2.05 0.84 -18.13
C GLN A 61 2.20 -0.58 -17.58
N GLN A 62 2.43 -1.53 -18.46
CA GLN A 62 2.65 -2.93 -18.16
C GLN A 62 4.05 -3.32 -18.65
N PRO A 63 4.91 -3.96 -17.83
CA PRO A 63 6.28 -4.32 -18.25
C PRO A 63 6.33 -5.20 -19.50
N ASN A 64 5.34 -6.09 -19.68
CA ASN A 64 5.22 -6.96 -20.84
C ASN A 64 4.82 -6.24 -22.14
N GLU A 65 4.23 -5.01 -22.04
CA GLU A 65 3.85 -4.20 -23.20
C GLU A 65 4.95 -3.20 -23.58
N VAL A 66 5.57 -2.55 -22.58
CA VAL A 66 6.51 -1.44 -22.80
C VAL A 66 7.97 -1.78 -22.50
N GLY A 67 8.22 -2.95 -21.91
CA GLY A 67 9.52 -3.35 -21.38
C GLY A 67 9.81 -2.81 -19.96
N TYR A 68 10.67 -3.53 -19.24
CA TYR A 68 10.94 -3.23 -17.83
C TYR A 68 11.49 -1.83 -17.59
N SER A 69 12.43 -1.37 -18.40
CA SER A 69 13.04 -0.03 -18.24
C SER A 69 12.02 1.10 -18.41
N ALA A 70 11.10 0.98 -19.37
CA ALA A 70 10.04 1.99 -19.56
C ALA A 70 9.04 1.97 -18.40
N TYR A 71 8.67 0.77 -17.92
CA TYR A 71 7.83 0.61 -16.74
C TYR A 71 8.44 1.26 -15.50
N VAL A 72 9.71 0.98 -15.19
CA VAL A 72 10.44 1.55 -14.06
C VAL A 72 10.45 3.08 -14.12
N LYS A 73 10.77 3.65 -15.29
CA LYS A 73 10.74 5.10 -15.52
C LYS A 73 9.35 5.70 -15.30
N TYR A 74 8.29 5.00 -15.69
CA TYR A 74 6.91 5.44 -15.43
C TYR A 74 6.57 5.34 -13.94
N ALA A 75 6.84 4.19 -13.32
CA ALA A 75 6.49 3.92 -11.92
C ALA A 75 7.23 4.82 -10.93
N SER A 76 8.48 5.21 -11.21
CA SER A 76 9.28 6.11 -10.36
C SER A 76 8.61 7.48 -10.14
N GLN A 77 7.75 7.91 -11.07
CA GLN A 77 7.02 9.17 -10.93
C GLN A 77 6.09 9.18 -9.70
N PHE A 78 5.69 8.01 -9.18
CA PHE A 78 4.81 7.95 -8.02
C PHE A 78 5.40 8.63 -6.79
N ALA A 79 6.71 8.48 -6.56
CA ALA A 79 7.41 9.08 -5.43
C ALA A 79 7.31 10.62 -5.39
N THR A 80 7.19 11.26 -6.55
CA THR A 80 7.12 12.72 -6.68
C THR A 80 5.72 13.25 -7.02
N ASN A 81 4.77 12.38 -7.36
CA ASN A 81 3.42 12.76 -7.76
C ASN A 81 2.48 12.87 -6.55
N GLN A 82 2.39 14.07 -5.98
CA GLN A 82 1.55 14.31 -4.79
C GLN A 82 0.06 13.97 -5.02
N LYS A 83 -0.46 14.16 -6.25
CA LYS A 83 -1.86 13.84 -6.57
C LYS A 83 -2.09 12.33 -6.56
N ALA A 84 -1.16 11.54 -7.12
CA ALA A 84 -1.22 10.09 -7.06
C ALA A 84 -1.13 9.58 -5.61
N GLN A 85 -0.23 10.13 -4.82
CA GLN A 85 -0.12 9.80 -3.39
C GLN A 85 -1.40 10.17 -2.62
N GLN A 86 -2.03 11.30 -2.93
CA GLN A 86 -3.29 11.69 -2.28
C GLN A 86 -4.42 10.70 -2.58
N LEU A 87 -4.50 10.18 -3.81
CA LEU A 87 -5.47 9.13 -4.16
C LEU A 87 -5.20 7.85 -3.35
N PHE A 88 -3.93 7.47 -3.16
CA PHE A 88 -3.56 6.37 -2.27
C PHE A 88 -3.95 6.65 -0.81
N PHE A 89 -3.69 7.83 -0.27
CA PHE A 89 -4.09 8.17 1.11
C PHE A 89 -5.60 8.15 1.32
N ASN A 90 -6.38 8.51 0.30
CA ASN A 90 -7.83 8.38 0.33
C ASN A 90 -8.26 6.91 0.43
N HIS A 91 -7.57 6.00 -0.29
CA HIS A 91 -7.77 4.57 -0.20
C HIS A 91 -7.42 4.04 1.21
N VAL A 92 -6.27 4.43 1.77
CA VAL A 92 -5.89 4.10 3.16
C VAL A 92 -7.00 4.49 4.14
N ASN A 93 -7.47 5.73 4.06
CA ASN A 93 -8.56 6.22 4.92
C ASN A 93 -9.83 5.39 4.79
N PHE A 94 -10.19 5.02 3.57
CA PHE A 94 -11.38 4.24 3.31
C PHE A 94 -11.30 2.83 3.91
N ILE A 95 -10.20 2.12 3.67
CA ILE A 95 -10.03 0.74 4.16
C ILE A 95 -9.88 0.70 5.69
N LEU A 96 -9.03 1.53 6.28
CA LEU A 96 -8.82 1.49 7.73
C LEU A 96 -10.08 1.85 8.53
N LYS A 97 -10.93 2.74 8.00
CA LYS A 97 -12.19 3.15 8.64
C LYS A 97 -13.38 2.26 8.30
N ARG A 98 -13.16 1.18 7.54
CA ARG A 98 -14.23 0.26 7.18
C ARG A 98 -14.80 -0.42 8.42
N THR A 99 -16.11 -0.60 8.44
CA THR A 99 -16.80 -1.47 9.39
C THR A 99 -17.12 -2.80 8.70
N ASN A 100 -16.65 -3.90 9.29
CA ASN A 100 -16.93 -5.26 8.82
C ASN A 100 -18.44 -5.54 8.92
N ARG A 101 -19.07 -5.88 7.81
CA ARG A 101 -20.53 -6.07 7.77
C ARG A 101 -21.02 -7.29 8.55
N TYR A 102 -20.19 -8.29 8.76
CA TYR A 102 -20.55 -9.51 9.48
C TYR A 102 -20.37 -9.41 10.99
N THR A 103 -19.40 -8.62 11.44
CA THR A 103 -19.09 -8.46 12.87
C THR A 103 -19.65 -7.16 13.45
N GLY A 104 -19.96 -6.17 12.60
CA GLY A 104 -20.35 -4.83 13.02
C GLY A 104 -19.21 -4.02 13.65
N LYS A 105 -17.98 -4.54 13.65
CA LYS A 105 -16.81 -3.88 14.24
C LYS A 105 -16.03 -3.11 13.19
N PRO A 106 -15.48 -1.93 13.52
CA PRO A 106 -14.53 -1.27 12.64
C PRO A 106 -13.25 -2.11 12.49
N TYR A 107 -12.57 -2.01 11.35
CA TYR A 107 -11.32 -2.72 11.10
C TYR A 107 -10.21 -2.34 12.09
N THR A 108 -10.23 -1.13 12.63
CA THR A 108 -9.35 -0.68 13.72
C THR A 108 -9.56 -1.43 15.05
N ASP A 109 -10.64 -2.22 15.17
CA ASP A 109 -10.94 -3.06 16.33
C ASP A 109 -11.00 -4.55 15.97
N ASP A 110 -10.59 -4.94 14.77
CA ASP A 110 -10.65 -6.32 14.30
C ASP A 110 -9.45 -7.15 14.81
N PRO A 111 -9.67 -8.13 15.71
CA PRO A 111 -8.57 -8.90 16.28
C PRO A 111 -7.86 -9.84 15.28
N ALA A 112 -8.41 -10.01 14.08
CA ALA A 112 -7.76 -10.77 13.02
C ALA A 112 -6.83 -9.92 12.14
N ILE A 113 -6.78 -8.61 12.33
CA ILE A 113 -5.75 -7.78 11.72
C ILE A 113 -4.55 -7.72 12.66
N MET A 114 -3.41 -8.22 12.22
CA MET A 114 -2.15 -8.08 12.93
C MET A 114 -1.47 -6.76 12.54
N SER A 115 -1.43 -6.47 11.27
CA SER A 115 -0.67 -5.35 10.74
C SER A 115 -1.27 -4.80 9.45
N TRP A 116 -1.14 -3.49 9.29
CA TRP A 116 -1.28 -2.78 8.03
C TRP A 116 0.08 -2.69 7.37
N GLN A 117 0.17 -3.11 6.12
CA GLN A 117 1.37 -2.99 5.31
C GLN A 117 1.17 -1.91 4.26
N ILE A 118 2.05 -0.91 4.21
CA ILE A 118 1.88 0.25 3.33
C ILE A 118 1.79 -0.19 1.88
N CYS A 119 2.70 -1.06 1.45
CA CYS A 119 2.78 -1.48 0.07
C CYS A 119 3.41 -2.88 -0.01
N ASN A 120 3.03 -3.67 -0.99
CA ASN A 120 3.83 -4.83 -1.36
C ASN A 120 5.02 -4.36 -2.18
N GLU A 121 6.23 -4.64 -1.70
CA GLU A 121 7.49 -4.34 -2.36
C GLU A 121 7.61 -2.87 -2.83
N PRO A 122 7.46 -1.89 -1.92
CA PRO A 122 7.61 -0.49 -2.33
C PRO A 122 9.00 -0.24 -2.86
N ARG A 123 9.07 0.37 -4.05
CA ARG A 123 10.34 0.72 -4.72
C ARG A 123 10.35 2.20 -5.12
N ALA A 124 11.51 2.81 -4.96
CA ALA A 124 11.76 4.15 -5.48
C ALA A 124 11.86 4.14 -7.00
N PHE A 125 12.41 3.07 -7.59
CA PHE A 125 12.69 2.89 -9.02
C PHE A 125 13.64 3.94 -9.63
N ASP A 126 14.08 4.91 -8.86
CA ASP A 126 15.05 5.93 -9.24
C ASP A 126 15.76 6.44 -7.98
N LYS A 127 17.09 6.38 -7.99
CA LYS A 127 17.89 6.87 -6.88
C LYS A 127 17.68 8.34 -6.58
N ALA A 128 17.40 9.15 -7.60
CA ALA A 128 17.10 10.57 -7.44
C ALA A 128 15.76 10.81 -6.72
N ALA A 129 14.85 9.85 -6.74
CA ALA A 129 13.54 9.93 -6.08
C ALA A 129 13.55 9.46 -4.62
N LEU A 130 14.67 8.93 -4.11
CA LEU A 130 14.76 8.39 -2.74
C LEU A 130 14.26 9.35 -1.65
N PRO A 131 14.63 10.63 -1.62
CA PRO A 131 14.14 11.53 -0.57
C PRO A 131 12.62 11.67 -0.55
N GLN A 132 11.98 11.72 -1.73
CA GLN A 132 10.53 11.82 -1.86
C GLN A 132 9.85 10.48 -1.55
N PHE A 133 10.49 9.38 -1.91
CA PHE A 133 10.04 8.03 -1.57
C PHE A 133 10.03 7.78 -0.05
N GLU A 134 11.11 8.13 0.64
CA GLU A 134 11.20 8.09 2.10
C GLU A 134 10.09 8.95 2.74
N ALA A 135 9.92 10.19 2.26
CA ALA A 135 8.90 11.10 2.76
C ALA A 135 7.48 10.57 2.56
N TRP A 136 7.21 9.91 1.41
CA TRP A 136 5.92 9.26 1.16
C TRP A 136 5.66 8.11 2.13
N LEU A 137 6.64 7.23 2.37
CA LEU A 137 6.49 6.11 3.30
C LEU A 137 6.26 6.60 4.73
N ALA A 138 7.05 7.56 5.20
CA ALA A 138 6.88 8.18 6.52
C ALA A 138 5.49 8.80 6.68
N LYS A 139 5.02 9.53 5.66
CA LYS A 139 3.66 10.12 5.66
C LYS A 139 2.58 9.04 5.67
N ALA A 140 2.75 7.96 4.91
CA ALA A 140 1.79 6.85 4.89
C ALA A 140 1.69 6.18 6.27
N ALA A 141 2.83 5.85 6.89
CA ALA A 141 2.88 5.27 8.24
C ALA A 141 2.22 6.18 9.27
N SER A 142 2.53 7.48 9.25
CA SER A 142 1.92 8.48 10.14
C SER A 142 0.40 8.57 9.97
N ILE A 143 -0.11 8.57 8.74
CA ILE A 143 -1.55 8.56 8.47
C ILE A 143 -2.20 7.29 9.04
N MET A 144 -1.61 6.12 8.80
CA MET A 144 -2.12 4.84 9.33
C MET A 144 -2.18 4.86 10.85
N LYS A 145 -1.12 5.26 11.53
CA LYS A 145 -1.06 5.40 13.00
C LYS A 145 -2.02 6.45 13.55
N SER A 146 -2.32 7.50 12.80
CA SER A 146 -3.31 8.49 13.21
C SER A 146 -4.74 7.94 13.22
N ILE A 147 -5.04 6.97 12.35
CA ILE A 147 -6.34 6.32 12.21
C ILE A 147 -6.44 5.11 13.15
N ASP A 148 -5.41 4.30 13.17
CA ASP A 148 -5.36 3.03 13.90
C ASP A 148 -4.12 2.99 14.82
N LYS A 149 -4.38 3.07 16.13
CA LYS A 149 -3.34 3.05 17.18
C LYS A 149 -3.11 1.65 17.76
N ARG A 150 -3.84 0.65 17.31
CA ARG A 150 -3.82 -0.71 17.88
C ARG A 150 -2.99 -1.67 17.04
N HIS A 151 -3.19 -1.65 15.74
CA HIS A 151 -2.51 -2.58 14.85
C HIS A 151 -1.11 -2.10 14.49
N LEU A 152 -0.25 -3.04 14.16
CA LEU A 152 1.10 -2.75 13.72
C LEU A 152 1.09 -2.15 12.32
N VAL A 153 2.13 -1.40 12.00
CA VAL A 153 2.37 -0.86 10.66
C VAL A 153 3.73 -1.33 10.17
N SER A 154 3.77 -1.87 8.96
CA SER A 154 5.00 -2.26 8.27
C SER A 154 5.05 -1.65 6.87
N ILE A 155 6.25 -1.66 6.30
CA ILE A 155 6.50 -1.07 4.98
C ILE A 155 6.13 -2.04 3.87
N GLY A 156 6.47 -3.33 4.02
CA GLY A 156 6.35 -4.36 2.99
C GLY A 156 7.56 -4.43 2.06
N SER A 157 8.78 -4.15 2.58
CA SER A 157 9.96 -3.96 1.75
C SER A 157 10.64 -5.27 1.33
N GLU A 158 11.41 -5.18 0.23
CA GLU A 158 12.39 -6.18 -0.21
C GLU A 158 13.80 -5.91 0.40
N GLY A 159 13.87 -5.27 1.56
CA GLY A 159 15.12 -4.75 2.09
C GLY A 159 15.61 -3.53 1.29
N ALA A 160 16.93 -3.38 1.19
CA ALA A 160 17.55 -2.25 0.50
C ALA A 160 17.27 -2.19 -1.02
N PHE A 161 16.79 -3.27 -1.64
CA PHE A 161 16.42 -3.27 -3.07
C PHE A 161 15.35 -2.24 -3.40
N GLY A 162 14.36 -2.05 -2.53
CA GLY A 162 13.34 -1.01 -2.69
C GLY A 162 13.90 0.41 -2.68
N CYS A 163 15.09 0.58 -2.09
CA CYS A 163 15.81 1.84 -1.96
C CYS A 163 17.03 1.93 -2.90
N GLU A 164 16.99 1.30 -4.08
CA GLU A 164 18.09 1.31 -5.06
C GLU A 164 19.45 0.87 -4.44
N VAL A 165 19.40 -0.13 -3.54
CA VAL A 165 20.52 -0.66 -2.77
C VAL A 165 21.18 0.38 -1.83
N ASP A 166 20.44 1.44 -1.48
CA ASP A 166 20.87 2.42 -0.48
C ASP A 166 20.46 1.93 0.93
N TYR A 167 21.43 1.39 1.67
CA TYR A 167 21.21 0.84 3.02
C TYR A 167 20.87 1.91 4.04
N ASP A 168 21.41 3.11 3.92
CA ASP A 168 21.12 4.22 4.83
C ASP A 168 19.68 4.70 4.66
N SER A 169 19.20 4.78 3.42
CA SER A 169 17.80 5.07 3.10
C SER A 169 16.87 4.01 3.70
N TRP A 170 17.18 2.73 3.47
CA TRP A 170 16.38 1.63 4.04
C TRP A 170 16.36 1.65 5.57
N GLN A 171 17.52 1.93 6.21
CA GLN A 171 17.60 2.04 7.66
C GLN A 171 16.75 3.21 8.19
N ARG A 172 16.79 4.38 7.54
CA ARG A 172 15.95 5.53 7.94
C ARG A 172 14.46 5.20 7.85
N ILE A 173 14.03 4.56 6.77
CA ILE A 173 12.63 4.13 6.58
C ILE A 173 12.21 3.16 7.70
N CYS A 174 13.05 2.15 8.00
CA CYS A 174 12.77 1.17 9.05
C CYS A 174 12.81 1.76 10.46
N SER A 175 13.49 2.89 10.64
CA SER A 175 13.61 3.57 11.94
C SER A 175 12.55 4.65 12.15
N ASP A 176 11.59 4.83 11.22
CA ASP A 176 10.48 5.77 11.41
C ASP A 176 9.64 5.36 12.63
N PRO A 177 9.32 6.30 13.55
CA PRO A 177 8.60 5.99 14.79
C PRO A 177 7.18 5.45 14.59
N ASN A 178 6.62 5.57 13.37
CA ASN A 178 5.32 5.04 13.01
C ASN A 178 5.40 3.65 12.33
N VAL A 179 6.60 3.10 12.17
CA VAL A 179 6.85 1.76 11.63
C VAL A 179 7.21 0.83 12.78
N ASP A 180 6.41 -0.21 13.01
CA ASP A 180 6.60 -1.11 14.14
C ASP A 180 7.59 -2.23 13.84
N TYR A 181 7.69 -2.65 12.59
CA TYR A 181 8.65 -3.67 12.15
C TYR A 181 8.95 -3.55 10.66
N CYS A 182 10.13 -4.00 10.27
CA CYS A 182 10.51 -4.17 8.86
C CYS A 182 10.45 -5.63 8.47
N ASN A 183 9.96 -5.88 7.26
CA ASN A 183 10.00 -7.15 6.59
C ASN A 183 10.96 -7.09 5.40
N ILE A 184 11.46 -8.25 5.02
CA ILE A 184 12.34 -8.46 3.86
C ILE A 184 11.74 -9.61 3.07
N HIS A 185 11.57 -9.41 1.77
CA HIS A 185 11.16 -10.45 0.84
C HIS A 185 12.36 -11.13 0.17
#